data_d9f8ee8239053621efd679e813921161
#
_entry.id   d9f8ee8239053621efd679e813921161
#
_cell.length_a   1.000
_cell.length_b   1.000
_cell.length_c   1.000
_cell.angle_alpha   90.00
_cell.angle_beta   90.00
_cell.angle_gamma   90.00
#
_symmetry.space_group_name_H-M   'P 1'
#
loop_
_entity.id
_entity.type
_entity.pdbx_description
1 polymer ?
#
loop_
_entity_poly.entity_id
_entity_poly.type
_entity_poly.pdbx_seq_one_letter_code
_entity_poly.pdbx_strand_id
1 'polypeptide(L)'
;VLHRYKFRKDNLKSYQAAILLSALTVIVGTGVLYFAKHPAIHSIAALSVIGITCILLISFLVQPFIFNLFVERRIRNGHNPISFLQLFMSIFCFSYFISGCLLFYPVLLLITIFPAPVKVKRKVVNFLTSKFAASVLYSGIHVKKKFYNLDQLDFKKPSIIIANHSSFLDIMIMLMLNHKVIIMAKDWVYRSPLFGMVVRYVGYIFSEDGTEENITNIKAKMNEGYSIMIFPEGSRSSDGNLNRFHKGAFYLAEKLNADIQPVMIHGAGDVSPKNEMMVKDGTINVKALSRIYANDLTWGNDYRSRQKSITLY
;
A
#
# COMPACT_ATOMS: atom_id res chain seq x y z
N VAL A 1 -5.60 -3.15 24.87
CA VAL A 1 -5.89 -4.41 24.18
C VAL A 1 -5.02 -5.53 24.73
N LEU A 2 -3.70 -5.37 24.81
CA LEU A 2 -2.77 -6.37 25.37
C LEU A 2 -3.10 -6.77 26.82
N HIS A 3 -3.47 -5.80 27.67
CA HIS A 3 -3.84 -6.05 29.07
C HIS A 3 -5.14 -6.86 29.18
N ARG A 4 -6.16 -6.56 28.37
CA ARG A 4 -7.41 -7.34 28.30
C ARG A 4 -7.21 -8.76 27.74
N TYR A 5 -6.24 -8.93 26.85
CA TYR A 5 -5.90 -10.25 26.27
C TYR A 5 -5.25 -11.17 27.33
N LYS A 6 -4.34 -10.64 28.14
CA LYS A 6 -3.65 -11.40 29.21
C LYS A 6 -4.64 -11.89 30.27
N PHE A 7 -5.58 -11.05 30.70
CA PHE A 7 -6.64 -11.42 31.65
C PHE A 7 -7.64 -12.47 31.12
N ARG A 8 -7.90 -12.49 29.80
CA ARG A 8 -8.79 -13.46 29.19
C ARG A 8 -8.18 -14.87 29.05
N LYS A 9 -6.86 -14.98 29.00
CA LYS A 9 -6.18 -16.25 28.82
C LYS A 9 -6.27 -17.15 30.06
N ASP A 10 -6.28 -16.55 31.24
CA ASP A 10 -6.32 -17.29 32.51
C ASP A 10 -7.69 -17.99 32.74
N ASN A 11 -8.78 -17.44 32.20
CA ASN A 11 -10.12 -17.99 32.32
C ASN A 11 -10.56 -18.86 31.13
N LEU A 12 -9.73 -19.01 30.09
CA LEU A 12 -10.12 -19.70 28.85
C LEU A 12 -10.51 -21.16 29.09
N LYS A 13 -9.74 -21.87 29.94
CA LYS A 13 -10.02 -23.28 30.31
C LYS A 13 -11.36 -23.42 31.02
N SER A 14 -11.68 -22.49 31.90
CA SER A 14 -12.95 -22.46 32.65
C SER A 14 -14.13 -22.23 31.71
N TYR A 15 -14.02 -21.33 30.73
CA TYR A 15 -15.06 -21.11 29.73
C TYR A 15 -15.23 -22.30 28.80
N GLN A 16 -14.14 -22.95 28.38
CA GLN A 16 -14.19 -24.16 27.59
C GLN A 16 -14.89 -25.31 28.31
N ALA A 17 -14.57 -25.51 29.59
CA ALA A 17 -15.23 -26.51 30.43
C ALA A 17 -16.73 -26.23 30.58
N ALA A 18 -17.11 -24.96 30.80
CA ALA A 18 -18.51 -24.56 30.91
C ALA A 18 -19.30 -24.81 29.59
N ILE A 19 -18.71 -24.44 28.44
CA ILE A 19 -19.32 -24.70 27.12
C ILE A 19 -19.51 -26.20 26.88
N LEU A 20 -18.48 -27.01 27.19
CA LEU A 20 -18.52 -28.46 27.03
C LEU A 20 -19.62 -29.08 27.92
N LEU A 21 -19.65 -28.71 29.21
CA LEU A 21 -20.63 -29.21 30.16
C LEU A 21 -22.06 -28.83 29.74
N SER A 22 -22.27 -27.58 29.35
CA SER A 22 -23.58 -27.12 28.86
C SER A 22 -24.04 -27.90 27.62
N ALA A 23 -23.15 -28.08 26.65
CA ALA A 23 -23.47 -28.81 25.42
C ALA A 23 -23.74 -30.30 25.72
N LEU A 24 -22.97 -30.96 26.58
CA LEU A 24 -23.20 -32.33 27.00
C LEU A 24 -24.57 -32.49 27.70
N THR A 25 -24.93 -31.56 28.58
CA THR A 25 -26.23 -31.56 29.23
C THR A 25 -27.37 -31.51 28.23
N VAL A 26 -27.27 -30.65 27.20
CA VAL A 26 -28.31 -30.53 26.16
C VAL A 26 -28.31 -31.75 25.25
N ILE A 27 -27.15 -32.30 24.87
CA ILE A 27 -27.06 -33.53 24.06
C ILE A 27 -27.71 -34.71 24.79
N VAL A 28 -27.45 -34.89 26.08
CA VAL A 28 -28.07 -35.95 26.88
C VAL A 28 -29.56 -35.72 26.99
N GLY A 29 -30.02 -34.52 27.33
CA GLY A 29 -31.43 -34.19 27.48
C GLY A 29 -32.25 -34.37 26.19
N THR A 30 -31.72 -33.87 25.06
CA THR A 30 -32.39 -34.01 23.75
C THR A 30 -32.16 -35.39 23.13
N GLY A 31 -31.00 -36.02 23.40
CA GLY A 31 -30.65 -37.35 22.91
C GLY A 31 -31.61 -38.45 23.40
N VAL A 32 -32.17 -38.32 24.61
CA VAL A 32 -33.21 -39.23 25.11
C VAL A 32 -34.45 -39.19 24.20
N LEU A 33 -34.79 -38.03 23.66
CA LEU A 33 -35.95 -37.90 22.75
C LEU A 33 -35.72 -38.55 21.37
N TYR A 34 -34.51 -38.93 21.05
CA TYR A 34 -34.19 -39.69 19.83
C TYR A 34 -34.83 -41.08 19.83
N PHE A 35 -35.07 -41.67 21.02
CA PHE A 35 -35.72 -42.95 21.18
C PHE A 35 -37.27 -42.87 21.21
N ALA A 36 -37.83 -41.67 21.05
CA ALA A 36 -39.28 -41.48 21.01
C ALA A 36 -39.89 -42.12 19.76
N LYS A 37 -41.04 -42.77 19.91
CA LYS A 37 -41.75 -43.42 18.81
C LYS A 37 -42.40 -42.45 17.81
N HIS A 38 -42.56 -41.19 18.20
CA HIS A 38 -43.18 -40.16 17.35
C HIS A 38 -42.16 -39.59 16.34
N PRO A 39 -42.42 -39.68 15.02
CA PRO A 39 -41.43 -39.28 14.00
C PRO A 39 -40.97 -37.85 14.10
N ALA A 40 -41.86 -36.90 14.44
CA ALA A 40 -41.51 -35.48 14.58
C ALA A 40 -40.54 -35.24 15.75
N ILE A 41 -40.74 -35.90 16.89
CA ILE A 41 -39.87 -35.79 18.07
C ILE A 41 -38.49 -36.35 17.78
N HIS A 42 -38.44 -37.51 17.10
CA HIS A 42 -37.19 -38.12 16.64
C HIS A 42 -36.37 -37.17 15.72
N SER A 43 -37.05 -36.55 14.74
CA SER A 43 -36.38 -35.61 13.80
C SER A 43 -35.89 -34.38 14.51
N ILE A 44 -36.65 -33.80 15.45
CA ILE A 44 -36.21 -32.62 16.23
C ILE A 44 -35.00 -32.96 17.10
N ALA A 45 -35.02 -34.13 17.76
CA ALA A 45 -33.93 -34.61 18.58
C ALA A 45 -32.64 -34.81 17.74
N ALA A 46 -32.74 -35.45 16.59
CA ALA A 46 -31.64 -35.68 15.68
C ALA A 46 -31.02 -34.36 15.21
N LEU A 47 -31.82 -33.41 14.75
CA LEU A 47 -31.34 -32.08 14.32
C LEU A 47 -30.70 -31.32 15.46
N SER A 48 -31.26 -31.40 16.68
CA SER A 48 -30.69 -30.73 17.86
C SER A 48 -29.33 -31.31 18.23
N VAL A 49 -29.17 -32.61 18.28
CA VAL A 49 -27.88 -33.26 18.59
C VAL A 49 -26.83 -32.95 17.54
N ILE A 50 -27.17 -33.03 16.25
CA ILE A 50 -26.27 -32.68 15.16
C ILE A 50 -25.84 -31.19 15.27
N GLY A 51 -26.82 -30.29 15.45
CA GLY A 51 -26.55 -28.85 15.56
C GLY A 51 -25.62 -28.52 16.71
N ILE A 52 -25.85 -29.09 17.91
CA ILE A 52 -24.99 -28.85 19.08
C ILE A 52 -23.58 -29.42 18.85
N THR A 53 -23.48 -30.60 18.24
CA THR A 53 -22.20 -31.21 17.90
C THR A 53 -21.41 -30.34 16.93
N CYS A 54 -22.06 -29.80 15.89
CA CYS A 54 -21.43 -28.82 14.97
C CYS A 54 -20.96 -27.55 15.69
N ILE A 55 -21.80 -27.00 16.59
CA ILE A 55 -21.42 -25.82 17.39
C ILE A 55 -20.20 -26.13 18.26
N LEU A 56 -20.13 -27.30 18.89
CA LEU A 56 -18.96 -27.72 19.66
C LEU A 56 -17.71 -27.78 18.78
N LEU A 57 -17.77 -28.45 17.64
CA LEU A 57 -16.64 -28.54 16.72
C LEU A 57 -16.14 -27.15 16.27
N ILE A 58 -17.07 -26.27 15.91
CA ILE A 58 -16.72 -24.89 15.53
C ILE A 58 -16.08 -24.17 16.71
N SER A 59 -16.63 -24.25 17.91
CA SER A 59 -16.12 -23.55 19.10
C SER A 59 -14.75 -24.03 19.55
N PHE A 60 -14.46 -25.32 19.41
CA PHE A 60 -13.20 -25.90 19.89
C PHE A 60 -12.10 -25.98 18.82
N LEU A 61 -12.45 -26.07 17.54
CA LEU A 61 -11.47 -26.21 16.45
C LEU A 61 -11.35 -24.94 15.61
N VAL A 62 -12.49 -24.47 15.08
CA VAL A 62 -12.48 -23.37 14.10
C VAL A 62 -12.25 -22.02 14.76
N GLN A 63 -12.96 -21.75 15.85
CA GLN A 63 -12.84 -20.47 16.54
C GLN A 63 -11.43 -20.20 17.11
N PRO A 64 -10.75 -21.13 17.82
CA PRO A 64 -9.38 -20.93 18.26
C PRO A 64 -8.38 -20.81 17.11
N PHE A 65 -8.57 -21.55 16.03
CA PHE A 65 -7.74 -21.46 14.84
C PHE A 65 -7.82 -20.06 14.21
N ILE A 66 -9.04 -19.57 13.99
CA ILE A 66 -9.29 -18.23 13.45
C ILE A 66 -8.71 -17.16 14.40
N PHE A 67 -8.96 -17.31 15.71
CA PHE A 67 -8.45 -16.36 16.70
C PHE A 67 -6.92 -16.33 16.74
N ASN A 68 -6.27 -17.47 16.69
CA ASN A 68 -4.81 -17.56 16.63
C ASN A 68 -4.27 -16.88 15.35
N LEU A 69 -4.88 -17.13 14.21
CA LEU A 69 -4.45 -16.57 12.92
C LEU A 69 -4.58 -15.04 12.88
N PHE A 70 -5.73 -14.50 13.29
CA PHE A 70 -6.04 -13.07 13.14
C PHE A 70 -5.64 -12.20 14.33
N VAL A 71 -5.48 -12.80 15.51
CA VAL A 71 -5.22 -12.06 16.75
C VAL A 71 -3.90 -12.48 17.39
N GLU A 72 -3.78 -13.74 17.83
CA GLU A 72 -2.66 -14.16 18.67
C GLU A 72 -1.32 -14.13 17.95
N ARG A 73 -1.23 -14.69 16.76
CA ARG A 73 -0.02 -14.70 15.94
C ARG A 73 0.44 -13.28 15.60
N ARG A 74 -0.52 -12.37 15.36
CA ARG A 74 -0.21 -10.97 15.06
C ARG A 74 0.32 -10.20 16.27
N ILE A 75 -0.35 -10.35 17.42
CA ILE A 75 0.12 -9.72 18.67
C ILE A 75 1.52 -10.21 19.05
N ARG A 76 1.77 -11.52 18.88
CA ARG A 76 3.10 -12.11 19.14
C ARG A 76 4.19 -11.53 18.24
N ASN A 77 3.84 -11.16 17.01
CA ASN A 77 4.74 -10.50 16.05
C ASN A 77 4.75 -8.97 16.18
N GLY A 78 4.17 -8.39 17.25
CA GLY A 78 4.15 -6.95 17.50
C GLY A 78 3.13 -6.17 16.67
N HIS A 79 2.23 -6.83 15.96
CA HIS A 79 1.21 -6.20 15.14
C HIS A 79 -0.15 -6.11 15.84
N ASN A 80 -0.93 -5.09 15.52
CA ASN A 80 -2.30 -4.97 16.02
C ASN A 80 -3.21 -6.07 15.43
N PRO A 81 -4.23 -6.53 16.19
CA PRO A 81 -5.27 -7.43 15.68
C PRO A 81 -5.99 -6.81 14.48
N ILE A 82 -6.41 -7.66 13.53
CA ILE A 82 -7.19 -7.24 12.36
C ILE A 82 -8.68 -7.28 12.72
N SER A 83 -9.40 -6.21 12.42
CA SER A 83 -10.86 -6.22 12.45
C SER A 83 -11.42 -6.77 11.13
N PHE A 84 -12.65 -7.32 11.14
CA PHE A 84 -13.32 -7.74 9.91
C PHE A 84 -13.48 -6.61 8.91
N LEU A 85 -13.75 -5.40 9.38
CA LEU A 85 -13.86 -4.22 8.52
C LEU A 85 -12.54 -3.90 7.83
N GLN A 86 -11.43 -3.93 8.58
CA GLN A 86 -10.09 -3.72 7.99
C GLN A 86 -9.73 -4.79 6.97
N LEU A 87 -10.08 -6.05 7.23
CA LEU A 87 -9.87 -7.14 6.27
C LEU A 87 -10.68 -6.90 4.99
N PHE A 88 -11.98 -6.61 5.13
CA PHE A 88 -12.87 -6.33 4.01
C PHE A 88 -12.37 -5.13 3.19
N MET A 89 -12.01 -4.02 3.84
CA MET A 89 -11.49 -2.84 3.19
C MET A 89 -10.15 -3.11 2.49
N SER A 90 -9.29 -3.92 3.10
CA SER A 90 -8.03 -4.32 2.46
C SER A 90 -8.27 -5.13 1.19
N ILE A 91 -9.12 -6.14 1.25
CA ILE A 91 -9.51 -6.96 0.08
C ILE A 91 -10.11 -6.05 -1.00
N PHE A 92 -11.00 -5.14 -0.63
CA PHE A 92 -11.61 -4.19 -1.56
C PHE A 92 -10.55 -3.30 -2.24
N CYS A 93 -9.66 -2.66 -1.48
CA CYS A 93 -8.62 -1.77 -2.04
C CYS A 93 -7.66 -2.52 -2.97
N PHE A 94 -7.21 -3.71 -2.58
CA PHE A 94 -6.32 -4.51 -3.43
C PHE A 94 -7.03 -5.05 -4.67
N SER A 95 -8.26 -5.52 -4.55
CA SER A 95 -9.07 -5.96 -5.70
C SER A 95 -9.34 -4.81 -6.66
N TYR A 96 -9.67 -3.62 -6.14
CA TYR A 96 -9.83 -2.41 -6.93
C TYR A 96 -8.56 -2.06 -7.70
N PHE A 97 -7.40 -2.07 -7.02
CA PHE A 97 -6.11 -1.81 -7.66
C PHE A 97 -5.79 -2.82 -8.76
N ILE A 98 -5.93 -4.13 -8.47
CA ILE A 98 -5.65 -5.19 -9.45
C ILE A 98 -6.59 -5.08 -10.65
N SER A 99 -7.90 -4.92 -10.41
CA SER A 99 -8.89 -4.77 -11.47
C SER A 99 -8.63 -3.55 -12.34
N GLY A 100 -8.26 -2.42 -11.73
CA GLY A 100 -7.87 -1.23 -12.45
C GLY A 100 -6.61 -1.43 -13.30
N CYS A 101 -5.58 -2.09 -12.77
CA CYS A 101 -4.40 -2.45 -13.56
C CYS A 101 -4.75 -3.33 -14.76
N LEU A 102 -5.64 -4.31 -14.58
CA LEU A 102 -6.09 -5.18 -15.68
C LEU A 102 -6.90 -4.41 -16.73
N LEU A 103 -7.75 -3.47 -16.31
CA LEU A 103 -8.52 -2.60 -17.21
C LEU A 103 -7.62 -1.64 -18.00
N PHE A 104 -6.43 -1.31 -17.51
CA PHE A 104 -5.49 -0.50 -18.29
C PHE A 104 -5.00 -1.20 -19.55
N TYR A 105 -4.97 -2.54 -19.63
CA TYR A 105 -4.50 -3.26 -20.81
C TYR A 105 -5.38 -3.00 -22.04
N PRO A 106 -6.70 -3.24 -22.03
CA PRO A 106 -7.55 -2.93 -23.15
C PRO A 106 -7.60 -1.41 -23.46
N VAL A 107 -7.57 -0.56 -22.44
CA VAL A 107 -7.52 0.90 -22.63
C VAL A 107 -6.23 1.30 -23.35
N LEU A 108 -5.08 0.75 -22.95
CA LEU A 108 -3.81 1.01 -23.61
C LEU A 108 -3.81 0.51 -25.04
N LEU A 109 -4.39 -0.67 -25.30
CA LEU A 109 -4.55 -1.21 -26.64
C LEU A 109 -5.37 -0.26 -27.53
N LEU A 110 -6.51 0.22 -27.05
CA LEU A 110 -7.34 1.19 -27.76
C LEU A 110 -6.58 2.49 -28.06
N ILE A 111 -5.82 3.02 -27.08
CA ILE A 111 -4.99 4.21 -27.28
C ILE A 111 -3.89 3.96 -28.32
N THR A 112 -3.29 2.77 -28.35
CA THR A 112 -2.24 2.45 -29.34
C THR A 112 -2.76 2.34 -30.77
N ILE A 113 -3.97 1.82 -30.95
CA ILE A 113 -4.62 1.69 -32.26
C ILE A 113 -5.08 3.06 -32.77
N PHE A 114 -5.51 3.97 -31.92
CA PHE A 114 -6.02 5.28 -32.32
C PHE A 114 -4.97 6.07 -33.10
N PRO A 115 -5.30 6.71 -34.22
CA PRO A 115 -4.38 7.46 -35.10
C PRO A 115 -4.02 8.82 -34.48
N ALA A 116 -3.05 8.84 -33.53
CA ALA A 116 -2.55 10.06 -32.91
C ALA A 116 -1.03 10.01 -32.70
N PRO A 117 -0.34 11.15 -32.62
CA PRO A 117 1.09 11.20 -32.34
C PRO A 117 1.44 10.53 -30.99
N VAL A 118 2.57 9.80 -30.95
CA VAL A 118 3.01 9.07 -29.74
C VAL A 118 3.10 9.96 -28.52
N LYS A 119 3.54 11.22 -28.69
CA LYS A 119 3.62 12.21 -27.57
C LYS A 119 2.24 12.49 -26.96
N VAL A 120 1.20 12.59 -27.79
CA VAL A 120 -0.17 12.81 -27.32
C VAL A 120 -0.69 11.58 -26.59
N LYS A 121 -0.50 10.40 -27.16
CA LYS A 121 -0.87 9.11 -26.53
C LYS A 121 -0.22 8.95 -25.14
N ARG A 122 1.08 9.23 -25.03
CA ARG A 122 1.80 9.18 -23.75
C ARG A 122 1.23 10.18 -22.72
N LYS A 123 0.89 11.40 -23.14
CA LYS A 123 0.23 12.38 -22.25
C LYS A 123 -1.11 11.87 -21.72
N VAL A 124 -1.92 11.26 -22.60
CA VAL A 124 -3.21 10.67 -22.21
C VAL A 124 -3.00 9.52 -21.21
N VAL A 125 -2.08 8.62 -21.48
CA VAL A 125 -1.80 7.49 -20.57
C VAL A 125 -1.29 8.00 -19.22
N ASN A 126 -0.38 9.00 -19.20
CA ASN A 126 0.08 9.62 -17.95
C ASN A 126 -1.07 10.27 -17.18
N PHE A 127 -1.97 10.96 -17.86
CA PHE A 127 -3.14 11.55 -17.23
C PHE A 127 -4.06 10.48 -16.62
N LEU A 128 -4.35 9.42 -17.37
CA LEU A 128 -5.15 8.30 -16.87
C LEU A 128 -4.47 7.61 -15.67
N THR A 129 -3.16 7.38 -15.75
CA THR A 129 -2.37 6.81 -14.64
C THR A 129 -2.43 7.69 -13.39
N SER A 130 -2.32 9.01 -13.54
CA SER A 130 -2.46 9.97 -12.44
C SER A 130 -3.85 9.92 -11.79
N LYS A 131 -4.90 9.87 -12.61
CA LYS A 131 -6.29 9.76 -12.12
C LYS A 131 -6.56 8.41 -11.47
N PHE A 132 -6.03 7.33 -12.02
CA PHE A 132 -6.11 6.01 -11.42
C PHE A 132 -5.37 5.95 -10.08
N ALA A 133 -4.17 6.50 -10.00
CA ALA A 133 -3.44 6.58 -8.74
C ALA A 133 -4.23 7.34 -7.66
N ALA A 134 -4.87 8.45 -8.03
CA ALA A 134 -5.77 9.18 -7.15
C ALA A 134 -6.95 8.32 -6.71
N SER A 135 -7.62 7.63 -7.64
CA SER A 135 -8.77 6.77 -7.31
C SER A 135 -8.38 5.62 -6.37
N VAL A 136 -7.21 5.00 -6.57
CA VAL A 136 -6.67 3.98 -5.66
C VAL A 136 -6.42 4.54 -4.27
N LEU A 137 -5.82 5.72 -4.16
CA LEU A 137 -5.58 6.34 -2.86
C LEU A 137 -6.89 6.67 -2.14
N TYR A 138 -7.91 7.14 -2.87
CA TYR A 138 -9.21 7.49 -2.31
C TYR A 138 -10.17 6.31 -2.14
N SER A 139 -9.90 5.14 -2.73
CA SER A 139 -10.67 3.91 -2.47
C SER A 139 -10.57 3.47 -1.01
N GLY A 140 -9.44 3.74 -0.33
CA GLY A 140 -9.29 3.59 1.11
C GLY A 140 -10.04 4.70 1.87
N ILE A 141 -11.38 4.64 1.91
CA ILE A 141 -12.25 5.67 2.52
C ILE A 141 -12.00 5.84 4.02
N HIS A 142 -11.56 4.79 4.71
CA HIS A 142 -11.23 4.78 6.13
C HIS A 142 -9.88 5.42 6.47
N VAL A 143 -9.07 5.72 5.44
CA VAL A 143 -7.78 6.39 5.59
C VAL A 143 -7.95 7.90 5.40
N LYS A 144 -7.53 8.69 6.36
CA LYS A 144 -7.52 10.15 6.24
C LYS A 144 -6.30 10.61 5.44
N LYS A 145 -6.47 11.57 4.53
CA LYS A 145 -5.40 12.15 3.71
C LYS A 145 -5.35 13.65 3.97
N LYS A 146 -4.19 14.15 4.33
CA LYS A 146 -3.95 15.57 4.56
C LYS A 146 -2.77 16.04 3.71
N PHE A 147 -2.97 17.13 3.01
CA PHE A 147 -1.97 17.71 2.10
C PHE A 147 -1.64 19.12 2.59
N TYR A 148 -0.35 19.43 2.64
CA TYR A 148 0.16 20.69 3.13
C TYR A 148 1.10 21.32 2.10
N ASN A 149 1.00 22.62 1.92
CA ASN A 149 1.87 23.44 1.09
C ASN A 149 1.98 22.95 -0.38
N LEU A 150 0.88 22.41 -0.94
CA LEU A 150 0.88 21.92 -2.34
C LEU A 150 1.09 23.05 -3.35
N ASP A 151 0.87 24.30 -2.97
CA ASP A 151 1.18 25.52 -3.71
C ASP A 151 2.68 25.68 -4.01
N GLN A 152 3.54 25.06 -3.20
CA GLN A 152 4.99 25.03 -3.43
C GLN A 152 5.40 24.05 -4.56
N LEU A 153 4.49 23.18 -5.01
CA LEU A 153 4.76 22.26 -6.12
C LEU A 153 4.52 22.97 -7.48
N ASP A 154 5.59 23.43 -8.08
CA ASP A 154 5.52 23.99 -9.44
C ASP A 154 5.89 22.94 -10.49
N PHE A 155 4.89 22.41 -11.20
CA PHE A 155 5.05 21.47 -12.30
C PHE A 155 5.19 22.17 -13.67
N LYS A 156 5.21 23.49 -13.73
CA LYS A 156 5.50 24.25 -14.97
C LYS A 156 6.99 24.18 -15.31
N LYS A 157 7.84 24.22 -14.27
CA LYS A 157 9.28 24.04 -14.40
C LYS A 157 9.68 22.64 -13.93
N PRO A 158 10.13 21.74 -14.82
CA PRO A 158 10.60 20.41 -14.46
C PRO A 158 11.66 20.42 -13.37
N SER A 159 11.62 19.42 -12.50
CA SER A 159 12.57 19.29 -11.39
C SER A 159 12.80 17.83 -11.06
N ILE A 160 13.84 17.56 -10.28
CA ILE A 160 14.02 16.27 -9.61
C ILE A 160 13.19 16.30 -8.32
N ILE A 161 12.12 15.51 -8.27
CA ILE A 161 11.28 15.39 -7.07
C ILE A 161 11.85 14.26 -6.21
N ILE A 162 12.09 14.53 -4.94
CA ILE A 162 12.53 13.51 -4.00
C ILE A 162 11.48 13.33 -2.91
N ALA A 163 11.24 12.08 -2.49
CA ALA A 163 10.38 11.79 -1.35
C ALA A 163 10.95 10.62 -0.55
N ASN A 164 10.63 10.55 0.72
CA ASN A 164 10.88 9.36 1.55
C ASN A 164 9.97 8.20 1.12
N HIS A 165 10.36 6.95 1.43
CA HIS A 165 9.69 5.76 0.94
C HIS A 165 9.43 4.74 2.03
N SER A 166 8.19 4.59 2.44
CA SER A 166 7.76 3.65 3.49
C SER A 166 6.67 2.67 3.02
N SER A 167 5.95 3.04 1.95
CA SER A 167 4.76 2.30 1.51
C SER A 167 4.66 2.22 -0.01
N PHE A 168 3.90 1.25 -0.51
CA PHE A 168 3.44 1.26 -1.91
C PHE A 168 2.56 2.49 -2.22
N LEU A 169 1.83 2.98 -1.23
CA LEU A 169 0.97 4.15 -1.38
C LEU A 169 1.75 5.43 -1.71
N ASP A 170 3.04 5.52 -1.35
CA ASP A 170 3.89 6.67 -1.69
C ASP A 170 3.97 6.87 -3.20
N ILE A 171 4.04 5.77 -3.97
CA ILE A 171 4.03 5.80 -5.44
C ILE A 171 2.71 6.37 -5.95
N MET A 172 1.58 5.90 -5.39
CA MET A 172 0.25 6.39 -5.77
C MET A 172 0.07 7.87 -5.45
N ILE A 173 0.58 8.31 -4.28
CA ILE A 173 0.56 9.71 -3.86
C ILE A 173 1.33 10.57 -4.86
N MET A 174 2.55 10.18 -5.22
CA MET A 174 3.38 10.97 -6.11
C MET A 174 2.80 11.05 -7.53
N LEU A 175 2.28 9.95 -8.07
CA LEU A 175 1.62 9.93 -9.37
C LEU A 175 0.32 10.75 -9.42
N MET A 176 -0.42 10.79 -8.30
CA MET A 176 -1.64 11.58 -8.18
C MET A 176 -1.37 13.08 -8.24
N LEU A 177 -0.24 13.55 -7.72
CA LEU A 177 0.05 14.99 -7.62
C LEU A 177 0.05 15.67 -8.98
N ASN A 178 0.62 15.04 -10.01
CA ASN A 178 0.55 15.58 -11.37
C ASN A 178 0.86 14.51 -12.42
N HIS A 179 0.16 14.59 -13.57
CA HIS A 179 0.39 13.72 -14.71
C HIS A 179 1.73 13.97 -15.45
N LYS A 180 2.45 15.03 -15.10
CA LYS A 180 3.80 15.32 -15.59
C LYS A 180 4.91 14.75 -14.68
N VAL A 181 4.58 13.82 -13.79
CA VAL A 181 5.56 13.14 -12.96
C VAL A 181 5.88 11.78 -13.57
N ILE A 182 7.17 11.52 -13.78
CA ILE A 182 7.71 10.23 -14.21
C ILE A 182 8.54 9.67 -13.05
N ILE A 183 8.30 8.40 -12.69
CA ILE A 183 9.02 7.74 -11.60
C ILE A 183 10.24 7.01 -12.16
N MET A 184 11.35 7.13 -11.44
CA MET A 184 12.50 6.25 -11.63
C MET A 184 12.20 4.91 -10.95
N ALA A 185 12.09 3.84 -11.75
CA ALA A 185 11.61 2.53 -11.34
C ALA A 185 12.70 1.45 -11.44
N LYS A 186 12.63 0.45 -10.56
CA LYS A 186 13.51 -0.74 -10.60
C LYS A 186 13.04 -1.77 -11.63
N ASP A 187 13.91 -2.71 -12.01
CA ASP A 187 13.65 -3.75 -13.01
C ASP A 187 12.37 -4.56 -12.75
N TRP A 188 12.12 -4.96 -11.52
CA TRP A 188 10.90 -5.71 -11.17
C TRP A 188 9.60 -4.97 -11.50
N VAL A 189 9.61 -3.62 -11.49
CA VAL A 189 8.46 -2.78 -11.87
C VAL A 189 8.19 -2.90 -13.36
N TYR A 190 9.25 -2.87 -14.19
CA TYR A 190 9.17 -3.04 -15.63
C TYR A 190 8.68 -4.42 -16.04
N ARG A 191 9.08 -5.45 -15.30
CA ARG A 191 8.70 -6.85 -15.55
C ARG A 191 7.39 -7.24 -14.91
N SER A 192 6.77 -6.34 -14.13
CA SER A 192 5.50 -6.61 -13.48
C SER A 192 4.40 -6.97 -14.50
N PRO A 193 3.71 -8.10 -14.31
CA PRO A 193 2.58 -8.46 -15.17
C PRO A 193 1.39 -7.53 -15.00
N LEU A 194 1.25 -6.83 -13.86
CA LEU A 194 0.12 -5.98 -13.57
C LEU A 194 0.24 -4.57 -14.18
N PHE A 195 1.41 -3.95 -14.12
CA PHE A 195 1.59 -2.54 -14.53
C PHE A 195 2.81 -2.30 -15.41
N GLY A 196 3.63 -3.32 -15.66
CA GLY A 196 4.87 -3.16 -16.43
C GLY A 196 4.63 -2.68 -17.87
N MET A 197 3.51 -3.04 -18.51
CA MET A 197 3.17 -2.54 -19.84
C MET A 197 2.94 -1.03 -19.83
N VAL A 198 2.19 -0.51 -18.84
CA VAL A 198 1.93 0.93 -18.69
C VAL A 198 3.23 1.68 -18.44
N VAL A 199 4.06 1.18 -17.51
CA VAL A 199 5.36 1.76 -17.14
C VAL A 199 6.29 1.88 -18.35
N ARG A 200 6.38 0.82 -19.17
CA ARG A 200 7.18 0.84 -20.41
C ARG A 200 6.61 1.80 -21.45
N TYR A 201 5.29 1.81 -21.64
CA TYR A 201 4.64 2.66 -22.63
C TYR A 201 4.79 4.16 -22.31
N VAL A 202 4.62 4.51 -21.04
CA VAL A 202 4.81 5.89 -20.56
C VAL A 202 6.26 6.33 -20.64
N GLY A 203 7.20 5.36 -20.60
CA GLY A 203 8.64 5.59 -20.63
C GLY A 203 9.17 6.07 -19.30
N TYR A 204 8.78 5.39 -18.21
CA TYR A 204 9.42 5.58 -16.92
C TYR A 204 10.89 5.22 -17.04
N ILE A 205 11.72 5.76 -16.15
CA ILE A 205 13.17 5.64 -16.25
C ILE A 205 13.63 4.47 -15.41
N PHE A 206 14.51 3.65 -15.97
CA PHE A 206 15.08 2.52 -15.28
C PHE A 206 16.20 2.94 -14.31
N SER A 207 16.16 2.46 -13.09
CA SER A 207 17.00 2.94 -11.98
C SER A 207 18.40 2.34 -11.94
N GLU A 208 18.65 1.20 -12.62
CA GLU A 208 19.93 0.47 -12.51
C GLU A 208 20.99 0.97 -13.50
N ASP A 209 20.58 1.66 -14.54
CA ASP A 209 21.50 2.24 -15.52
C ASP A 209 21.99 3.62 -15.05
N GLY A 210 23.06 3.65 -14.29
CA GLY A 210 23.78 4.88 -13.96
C GLY A 210 24.59 5.45 -15.13
N THR A 211 24.27 5.09 -16.35
CA THR A 211 25.00 5.40 -17.58
C THR A 211 24.70 6.81 -18.08
N GLU A 212 25.60 7.38 -18.89
CA GLU A 212 25.38 8.64 -19.59
C GLU A 212 24.11 8.63 -20.46
N GLU A 213 23.71 7.45 -20.95
CA GLU A 213 22.48 7.24 -21.69
C GLU A 213 21.24 7.57 -20.84
N ASN A 214 21.22 7.18 -19.58
CA ASN A 214 20.14 7.50 -18.66
C ASN A 214 20.04 9.01 -18.40
N ILE A 215 21.17 9.70 -18.26
CA ILE A 215 21.19 11.17 -18.07
C ILE A 215 20.59 11.84 -19.31
N THR A 216 20.94 11.37 -20.50
CA THR A 216 20.40 11.87 -21.77
C THR A 216 18.89 11.64 -21.87
N ASN A 217 18.42 10.45 -21.52
CA ASN A 217 16.99 10.11 -21.50
C ASN A 217 16.21 10.95 -20.49
N ILE A 218 16.75 11.16 -19.29
CA ILE A 218 16.17 12.02 -18.27
C ILE A 218 16.08 13.47 -18.77
N LYS A 219 17.15 13.99 -19.35
CA LYS A 219 17.18 15.35 -19.92
C LYS A 219 16.13 15.53 -21.01
N ALA A 220 15.97 14.55 -21.89
CA ALA A 220 14.93 14.57 -22.95
C ALA A 220 13.52 14.62 -22.34
N LYS A 221 13.25 13.86 -21.28
CA LYS A 221 11.96 13.88 -20.57
C LYS A 221 11.72 15.21 -19.86
N MET A 222 12.72 15.77 -19.22
CA MET A 222 12.61 17.09 -18.60
C MET A 222 12.35 18.18 -19.66
N ASN A 223 12.98 18.11 -20.82
CA ASN A 223 12.71 19.02 -21.93
C ASN A 223 11.27 18.85 -22.52
N GLU A 224 10.67 17.68 -22.39
CA GLU A 224 9.25 17.44 -22.69
C GLU A 224 8.30 17.98 -21.61
N GLY A 225 8.83 18.53 -20.51
CA GLY A 225 8.07 19.14 -19.43
C GLY A 225 7.72 18.17 -18.29
N TYR A 226 8.38 17.01 -18.18
CA TYR A 226 8.18 16.06 -17.10
C TYR A 226 9.18 16.29 -15.96
N SER A 227 8.71 16.22 -14.72
CA SER A 227 9.55 16.13 -13.53
C SER A 227 9.86 14.67 -13.22
N ILE A 228 11.07 14.39 -12.73
CA ILE A 228 11.54 13.05 -12.44
C ILE A 228 11.46 12.81 -10.94
N MET A 229 10.68 11.83 -10.54
CA MET A 229 10.49 11.46 -9.14
C MET A 229 11.40 10.30 -8.76
N ILE A 230 12.14 10.48 -7.68
CA ILE A 230 13.11 9.50 -7.16
C ILE A 230 12.88 9.32 -5.66
N PHE A 231 12.84 8.07 -5.21
CA PHE A 231 12.96 7.74 -3.80
C PHE A 231 14.44 7.55 -3.45
N PRO A 232 15.09 8.52 -2.81
CA PRO A 232 16.55 8.47 -2.62
C PRO A 232 16.99 7.37 -1.64
N GLU A 233 16.07 6.79 -0.88
CA GLU A 233 16.31 5.63 -0.03
C GLU A 233 16.52 4.32 -0.81
N GLY A 234 16.16 4.29 -2.09
CA GLY A 234 16.28 3.11 -2.96
C GLY A 234 15.39 1.92 -2.61
N SER A 235 14.85 1.84 -1.41
CA SER A 235 13.90 0.81 -0.97
C SER A 235 12.99 1.34 0.13
N ARG A 236 11.82 0.70 0.29
CA ARG A 236 10.88 1.06 1.36
C ARG A 236 11.50 0.79 2.73
N SER A 237 11.35 1.74 3.65
CA SER A 237 11.64 1.54 5.07
C SER A 237 10.78 0.41 5.64
N SER A 238 11.34 -0.37 6.57
CA SER A 238 10.63 -1.46 7.25
C SER A 238 10.13 -1.07 8.64
N ASP A 239 10.71 -0.05 9.23
CA ASP A 239 10.46 0.42 10.61
C ASP A 239 9.80 1.81 10.67
N GLY A 240 9.50 2.40 9.50
CA GLY A 240 8.91 3.74 9.39
C GLY A 240 9.91 4.88 9.56
N ASN A 241 11.18 4.58 9.89
CA ASN A 241 12.23 5.58 9.97
C ASN A 241 12.77 5.95 8.59
N LEU A 242 13.33 7.15 8.48
CA LEU A 242 13.97 7.60 7.26
C LEU A 242 15.28 6.83 7.06
N ASN A 243 15.40 6.13 5.95
CA ASN A 243 16.65 5.47 5.57
C ASN A 243 17.65 6.49 5.01
N ARG A 244 18.92 6.10 4.99
CA ARG A 244 19.97 6.93 4.38
C ARG A 244 19.65 7.19 2.90
N PHE A 245 19.72 8.44 2.49
CA PHE A 245 19.59 8.83 1.08
C PHE A 245 20.83 8.43 0.28
N HIS A 246 20.61 7.80 -0.85
CA HIS A 246 21.65 7.53 -1.84
C HIS A 246 21.94 8.78 -2.68
N LYS A 247 23.16 8.87 -3.16
CA LYS A 247 23.66 10.04 -3.92
C LYS A 247 23.01 10.24 -5.29
N GLY A 248 22.37 9.21 -5.85
CA GLY A 248 21.91 9.19 -7.25
C GLY A 248 21.01 10.35 -7.65
N ALA A 249 19.99 10.67 -6.83
CA ALA A 249 19.08 11.79 -7.10
C ALA A 249 19.80 13.15 -7.13
N PHE A 250 20.73 13.34 -6.20
CA PHE A 250 21.50 14.59 -6.06
C PHE A 250 22.54 14.74 -7.18
N TYR A 251 23.20 13.65 -7.55
CA TYR A 251 24.10 13.59 -8.69
C TYR A 251 23.38 13.93 -10.01
N LEU A 252 22.19 13.38 -10.22
CA LEU A 252 21.37 13.70 -11.39
C LEU A 252 20.94 15.16 -11.40
N ALA A 253 20.54 15.72 -10.26
CA ALA A 253 20.18 17.13 -10.14
C ALA A 253 21.35 18.04 -10.52
N GLU A 254 22.58 17.74 -10.05
CA GLU A 254 23.78 18.48 -10.39
C GLU A 254 24.12 18.38 -11.89
N LYS A 255 24.16 17.16 -12.43
CA LYS A 255 24.50 16.93 -13.86
C LYS A 255 23.52 17.56 -14.83
N LEU A 256 22.24 17.64 -14.46
CA LEU A 256 21.19 18.22 -15.27
C LEU A 256 20.95 19.71 -14.98
N ASN A 257 21.69 20.29 -14.03
CA ASN A 257 21.43 21.63 -13.51
C ASN A 257 19.93 21.83 -13.17
N ALA A 258 19.35 20.83 -12.48
CA ALA A 258 17.94 20.77 -12.19
C ALA A 258 17.67 21.12 -10.72
N ASP A 259 16.57 21.82 -10.48
CA ASP A 259 16.09 22.07 -9.13
C ASP A 259 15.66 20.77 -8.46
N ILE A 260 15.73 20.72 -7.13
CA ILE A 260 15.21 19.61 -6.32
C ILE A 260 13.93 20.07 -5.62
N GLN A 261 12.87 19.27 -5.73
CA GLN A 261 11.62 19.49 -5.04
C GLN A 261 11.40 18.39 -4.00
N PRO A 262 11.66 18.66 -2.71
CA PRO A 262 11.43 17.67 -1.67
C PRO A 262 9.94 17.55 -1.32
N VAL A 263 9.49 16.32 -1.07
CA VAL A 263 8.15 16.01 -0.59
C VAL A 263 8.26 15.03 0.58
N MET A 264 7.63 15.32 1.68
CA MET A 264 7.60 14.44 2.84
C MET A 264 6.27 13.71 2.91
N ILE A 265 6.31 12.38 3.08
CA ILE A 265 5.14 11.52 3.25
C ILE A 265 5.23 10.83 4.61
N HIS A 266 4.26 11.06 5.46
CA HIS A 266 4.22 10.46 6.80
C HIS A 266 2.91 9.66 7.00
N GLY A 267 3.01 8.51 7.68
CA GLY A 267 1.88 7.64 8.00
C GLY A 267 1.47 6.66 6.90
N ALA A 268 2.04 6.75 5.69
CA ALA A 268 1.74 5.80 4.63
C ALA A 268 2.24 4.38 4.96
N GLY A 269 3.39 4.26 5.63
CA GLY A 269 3.94 3.00 6.11
C GLY A 269 3.09 2.37 7.22
N ASP A 270 2.44 3.16 8.06
CA ASP A 270 1.52 2.67 9.10
C ASP A 270 0.22 2.15 8.48
N VAL A 271 -0.29 2.84 7.46
CA VAL A 271 -1.50 2.47 6.72
C VAL A 271 -1.30 1.21 5.88
N SER A 272 -0.22 1.14 5.12
CA SER A 272 0.10 -0.02 4.29
C SER A 272 1.57 -0.39 4.43
N PRO A 273 1.92 -1.19 5.47
CA PRO A 273 3.29 -1.58 5.76
C PRO A 273 3.92 -2.44 4.65
N LYS A 274 5.25 -2.37 4.54
CA LYS A 274 6.02 -3.07 3.51
C LYS A 274 5.76 -4.58 3.43
N ASN A 275 5.58 -5.22 4.57
CA ASN A 275 5.52 -6.67 4.68
C ASN A 275 4.10 -7.21 4.97
N GLU A 276 3.08 -6.36 4.83
CA GLU A 276 1.70 -6.74 5.07
C GLU A 276 0.83 -6.36 3.87
N MET A 277 -0.01 -7.31 3.43
CA MET A 277 -1.05 -7.04 2.42
C MET A 277 -2.32 -6.51 3.11
N MET A 278 -2.19 -5.39 3.80
CA MET A 278 -3.25 -4.78 4.59
C MET A 278 -3.28 -3.27 4.37
N VAL A 279 -4.49 -2.72 4.39
CA VAL A 279 -4.74 -1.28 4.45
C VAL A 279 -5.40 -0.99 5.80
N LYS A 280 -4.63 -0.43 6.72
CA LYS A 280 -5.05 -0.13 8.10
C LYS A 280 -5.66 1.27 8.19
N ASP A 281 -6.43 1.49 9.26
CA ASP A 281 -6.89 2.83 9.60
C ASP A 281 -5.68 3.72 9.92
N GLY A 282 -5.75 4.97 9.50
CA GLY A 282 -4.66 5.89 9.76
C GLY A 282 -4.82 7.24 9.05
N THR A 283 -3.80 8.06 9.20
CA THR A 283 -3.73 9.36 8.51
C THR A 283 -2.44 9.45 7.73
N ILE A 284 -2.56 9.71 6.45
CA ILE A 284 -1.42 10.00 5.57
C ILE A 284 -1.31 11.53 5.47
N ASN A 285 -0.14 12.04 5.81
CA ASN A 285 0.20 13.45 5.69
C ASN A 285 1.23 13.60 4.57
N VAL A 286 0.95 14.47 3.61
CA VAL A 286 1.84 14.80 2.51
C VAL A 286 2.18 16.27 2.59
N LYS A 287 3.45 16.61 2.69
CA LYS A 287 3.92 17.99 2.79
C LYS A 287 4.92 18.28 1.68
N ALA A 288 4.63 19.27 0.84
CA ALA A 288 5.64 19.83 -0.04
C ALA A 288 6.55 20.75 0.76
N LEU A 289 7.84 20.60 0.55
CA LEU A 289 8.86 21.47 1.15
C LEU A 289 9.32 22.49 0.12
N SER A 290 10.04 23.52 0.56
CA SER A 290 10.53 24.56 -0.31
C SER A 290 11.44 24.01 -1.41
N ARG A 291 11.26 24.51 -2.62
CA ARG A 291 12.06 24.13 -3.78
C ARG A 291 13.49 24.57 -3.58
N ILE A 292 14.42 23.69 -3.82
CA ILE A 292 15.86 23.92 -3.75
C ILE A 292 16.36 24.18 -5.16
N TYR A 293 16.78 25.39 -5.42
CA TYR A 293 17.22 25.78 -6.75
C TYR A 293 18.61 25.23 -7.06
N ALA A 294 18.86 24.93 -8.33
CA ALA A 294 20.14 24.38 -8.78
C ALA A 294 21.32 25.26 -8.42
N ASN A 295 21.13 26.59 -8.44
CA ASN A 295 22.17 27.60 -8.15
C ASN A 295 22.23 27.97 -6.66
N ASP A 296 21.43 27.38 -5.79
CA ASP A 296 21.43 27.68 -4.36
C ASP A 296 22.58 26.95 -3.67
N LEU A 297 23.61 27.68 -3.30
CA LEU A 297 24.81 27.15 -2.64
C LEU A 297 24.63 26.95 -1.14
N THR A 298 23.53 27.40 -0.53
CA THR A 298 23.26 27.21 0.91
C THR A 298 23.12 25.73 1.29
N TRP A 299 22.72 24.90 0.34
CA TRP A 299 22.59 23.46 0.50
C TRP A 299 23.86 22.67 0.19
N GLY A 300 24.91 23.34 -0.29
CA GLY A 300 26.19 22.74 -0.62
C GLY A 300 26.63 22.99 -2.07
N ASN A 301 27.92 22.90 -2.30
CA ASN A 301 28.57 23.22 -3.59
C ASN A 301 28.60 22.01 -4.55
N ASP A 302 28.39 20.80 -4.03
CA ASP A 302 28.38 19.55 -4.78
C ASP A 302 27.23 18.63 -4.35
N TYR A 303 26.99 17.58 -5.14
CA TYR A 303 25.89 16.62 -4.86
C TYR A 303 26.03 15.89 -3.51
N ARG A 304 27.26 15.71 -2.98
CA ARG A 304 27.50 15.05 -1.70
C ARG A 304 27.16 15.94 -0.50
N SER A 305 27.54 17.20 -0.56
CA SER A 305 27.17 18.18 0.47
C SER A 305 25.67 18.45 0.44
N ARG A 306 25.07 18.59 -0.73
CA ARG A 306 23.61 18.72 -0.90
C ARG A 306 22.84 17.51 -0.34
N GLN A 307 23.32 16.28 -0.61
CA GLN A 307 22.73 15.07 -0.04
C GLN A 307 22.69 15.13 1.48
N LYS A 308 23.81 15.49 2.12
CA LYS A 308 23.90 15.58 3.59
C LYS A 308 22.94 16.64 4.14
N SER A 309 22.97 17.84 3.60
CA SER A 309 22.13 18.96 4.05
C SER A 309 20.65 18.66 3.90
N ILE A 310 20.24 18.12 2.75
CA ILE A 310 18.82 17.80 2.46
C ILE A 310 18.33 16.61 3.29
N THR A 311 19.18 15.65 3.64
CA THR A 311 18.79 14.53 4.52
C THR A 311 18.48 15.02 5.95
N LEU A 312 19.06 16.14 6.36
CA LEU A 312 18.83 16.73 7.68
C LEU A 312 17.65 17.72 7.71
N TYR A 313 17.19 18.17 6.55
CA TYR A 313 16.06 19.08 6.36
C TYR A 313 14.70 18.38 6.51
#